data_e67407b6b4fbdbf136a91fb749eb8240
#
_entry.id   e67407b6b4fbdbf136a91fb749eb8240
#
_cell.length_a   1.000
_cell.length_b   1.000
_cell.length_c   1.000
_cell.angle_alpha   90.00
_cell.angle_beta   90.00
_cell.angle_gamma   90.00
#
_symmetry.space_group_name_H-M   'P 1'
#
loop_
_entity.id
_entity.type
_entity.pdbx_description
1 polymer ?
#
loop_
_entity_poly.entity_id
_entity_poly.type
_entity_poly.pdbx_seq_one_letter_code
_entity_poly.pdbx_strand_id
1 'polypeptide(L)'
;VYLGIRILISTASTDKAKYKESLKDWVVALCLVFVIHIIMSGILMLTDRVTELFTDSSNSLYTVQINNATEPGGERFNTNLTGLIRLQAQGQTWQQATAYAFIYLILVIYTVIFTIMYFKRFLWIAFLTMIAPLVALTYPLDKVGDSKAQAFRFWLKEYTMHVILQPVHLILYTVLVSAASDLVLKNPIYGIVAI
;
A
#
# COMPACT_ATOMS: atom_id res chain seq x y z
N VAL A 1 -5.08 28.75 -26.83
CA VAL A 1 -4.88 29.83 -27.84
C VAL A 1 -5.08 29.30 -29.24
N TYR A 2 -4.37 28.27 -29.72
CA TYR A 2 -4.47 27.71 -31.08
C TYR A 2 -5.91 27.30 -31.47
N LEU A 3 -6.60 26.52 -30.59
CA LEU A 3 -8.01 26.13 -30.81
C LEU A 3 -8.97 27.32 -30.87
N GLY A 4 -8.78 28.32 -30.01
CA GLY A 4 -9.62 29.53 -30.02
C GLY A 4 -9.50 30.31 -31.31
N ILE A 5 -8.29 30.51 -31.84
CA ILE A 5 -8.04 31.16 -33.13
C ILE A 5 -8.68 30.36 -34.26
N ARG A 6 -8.59 29.04 -34.24
CA ARG A 6 -9.15 28.19 -35.29
C ARG A 6 -10.70 28.17 -35.27
N ILE A 7 -11.33 28.32 -34.12
CA ILE A 7 -12.78 28.49 -33.98
C ILE A 7 -13.23 29.80 -34.63
N LEU A 8 -12.45 30.88 -34.48
CA LEU A 8 -12.77 32.18 -35.06
C LEU A 8 -12.63 32.20 -36.59
N ILE A 9 -11.66 31.48 -37.14
CA ILE A 9 -11.37 31.43 -38.58
C ILE A 9 -12.26 30.43 -39.33
N SER A 10 -12.80 29.40 -38.61
CA SER A 10 -13.63 28.37 -39.25
C SER A 10 -14.96 28.91 -39.76
N THR A 11 -15.17 28.80 -41.07
CA THR A 11 -16.40 29.21 -41.75
C THR A 11 -17.47 28.11 -41.79
N ALA A 12 -17.08 26.84 -41.66
CA ALA A 12 -17.99 25.71 -41.71
C ALA A 12 -18.63 25.41 -40.32
N SER A 13 -19.94 25.27 -40.26
CA SER A 13 -20.68 25.02 -39.01
C SER A 13 -20.28 23.69 -38.30
N THR A 14 -19.97 22.66 -39.08
CA THR A 14 -19.48 21.36 -38.61
C THR A 14 -18.12 21.45 -37.93
N ASP A 15 -17.21 22.25 -38.45
CA ASP A 15 -15.89 22.46 -37.87
C ASP A 15 -15.97 23.26 -36.56
N LYS A 16 -16.86 24.26 -36.48
CA LYS A 16 -17.10 25.00 -35.23
C LYS A 16 -17.60 24.11 -34.10
N ALA A 17 -18.52 23.20 -34.41
CA ALA A 17 -19.01 22.24 -33.42
C ALA A 17 -17.87 21.32 -32.88
N LYS A 18 -17.04 20.81 -33.79
CA LYS A 18 -15.89 19.96 -33.46
C LYS A 18 -14.84 20.69 -32.62
N TYR A 19 -14.53 21.95 -32.94
CA TYR A 19 -13.60 22.76 -32.16
C TYR A 19 -14.14 23.15 -30.77
N LYS A 20 -15.45 23.42 -30.66
CA LYS A 20 -16.09 23.64 -29.34
C LYS A 20 -16.03 22.43 -28.46
N GLU A 21 -16.24 21.23 -28.99
CA GLU A 21 -16.11 19.98 -28.26
C GLU A 21 -14.67 19.77 -27.80
N SER A 22 -13.70 19.97 -28.68
CA SER A 22 -12.27 19.88 -28.33
C SER A 22 -11.87 20.91 -27.27
N LEU A 23 -12.40 22.12 -27.31
CA LEU A 23 -12.15 23.13 -26.28
C LEU A 23 -12.73 22.72 -24.94
N LYS A 24 -13.94 22.15 -24.91
CA LYS A 24 -14.56 21.61 -23.71
C LYS A 24 -13.68 20.52 -23.08
N ASP A 25 -13.15 19.61 -23.89
CA ASP A 25 -12.28 18.52 -23.41
C ASP A 25 -10.97 19.06 -22.82
N TRP A 26 -10.41 20.14 -23.38
CA TRP A 26 -9.26 20.82 -22.79
C TRP A 26 -9.57 21.49 -21.44
N VAL A 27 -10.75 22.11 -21.30
CA VAL A 27 -11.17 22.67 -20.00
C VAL A 27 -11.36 21.56 -18.97
N VAL A 28 -11.97 20.44 -19.37
CA VAL A 28 -12.12 19.27 -18.51
C VAL A 28 -10.74 18.73 -18.07
N ALA A 29 -9.76 18.65 -18.97
CA ALA A 29 -8.41 18.23 -18.64
C ALA A 29 -7.72 19.14 -17.61
N LEU A 30 -7.88 20.45 -17.75
CA LEU A 30 -7.36 21.41 -16.77
C LEU A 30 -8.01 21.22 -15.39
N CYS A 31 -9.34 21.06 -15.35
CA CYS A 31 -10.04 20.72 -14.11
C CYS A 31 -9.54 19.40 -13.53
N LEU A 32 -9.30 18.39 -14.38
CA LEU A 32 -8.84 17.07 -13.97
C LEU A 32 -7.45 17.14 -13.30
N VAL A 33 -6.54 18.03 -13.77
CA VAL A 33 -5.22 18.22 -13.12
C VAL A 33 -5.37 18.61 -11.65
N PHE A 34 -6.35 19.45 -11.30
CA PHE A 34 -6.61 19.83 -9.91
C PHE A 34 -7.33 18.71 -9.13
N VAL A 35 -8.32 18.09 -9.77
CA VAL A 35 -9.14 17.03 -9.15
C VAL A 35 -8.32 15.77 -8.90
N ILE A 36 -7.37 15.42 -9.77
CA ILE A 36 -6.53 14.22 -9.63
C ILE A 36 -5.74 14.25 -8.31
N HIS A 37 -5.28 15.43 -7.90
CA HIS A 37 -4.57 15.60 -6.65
C HIS A 37 -5.47 15.32 -5.42
N ILE A 38 -6.72 15.77 -5.48
CA ILE A 38 -7.73 15.50 -4.45
C ILE A 38 -8.05 13.99 -4.41
N ILE A 39 -8.18 13.35 -5.57
CA ILE A 39 -8.44 11.90 -5.66
C ILE A 39 -7.28 11.12 -5.03
N MET A 40 -6.03 11.45 -5.37
CA MET A 40 -4.85 10.79 -4.81
C MET A 40 -4.80 10.95 -3.29
N SER A 41 -4.98 12.17 -2.78
CA SER A 41 -5.00 12.45 -1.34
C SER A 41 -6.13 11.70 -0.63
N GLY A 42 -7.30 11.62 -1.24
CA GLY A 42 -8.44 10.86 -0.71
C GLY A 42 -8.15 9.35 -0.60
N ILE A 43 -7.55 8.76 -1.63
CA ILE A 43 -7.17 7.34 -1.63
C ILE A 43 -6.10 7.07 -0.55
N LEU A 44 -5.08 7.93 -0.44
CA LEU A 44 -4.04 7.80 0.59
C LEU A 44 -4.62 7.93 1.99
N MET A 45 -5.44 8.95 2.25
CA MET A 45 -6.08 9.16 3.55
C MET A 45 -6.95 7.95 3.96
N LEU A 46 -7.70 7.38 3.03
CA LEU A 46 -8.51 6.20 3.29
C LEU A 46 -7.65 4.98 3.62
N THR A 47 -6.56 4.80 2.88
CA THR A 47 -5.58 3.73 3.13
C THR A 47 -4.90 3.88 4.49
N ASP A 48 -4.51 5.10 4.86
CA ASP A 48 -3.88 5.38 6.15
C ASP A 48 -4.84 5.08 7.31
N ARG A 49 -6.11 5.45 7.19
CA ARG A 49 -7.13 5.13 8.21
C ARG A 49 -7.33 3.63 8.39
N VAL A 50 -7.42 2.89 7.29
CA VAL A 50 -7.52 1.42 7.37
C VAL A 50 -6.26 0.83 8.00
N THR A 51 -5.09 1.31 7.62
CA THR A 51 -3.80 0.86 8.17
C THR A 51 -3.71 1.13 9.68
N GLU A 52 -4.12 2.31 10.14
CA GLU A 52 -4.14 2.69 11.57
C GLU A 52 -5.02 1.75 12.39
N LEU A 53 -6.23 1.45 11.94
CA LEU A 53 -7.16 0.54 12.62
C LEU A 53 -6.56 -0.86 12.82
N PHE A 54 -5.87 -1.38 11.81
CA PHE A 54 -5.26 -2.72 11.91
C PHE A 54 -3.92 -2.72 12.64
N THR A 55 -3.17 -1.62 12.61
CA THR A 55 -1.91 -1.49 13.38
C THR A 55 -2.17 -1.46 14.86
N ASP A 56 -3.17 -0.73 15.32
CA ASP A 56 -3.55 -0.69 16.73
C ASP A 56 -4.01 -2.07 17.22
N SER A 57 -4.80 -2.76 16.41
CA SER A 57 -5.21 -4.14 16.72
C SER A 57 -4.02 -5.10 16.78
N SER A 58 -3.05 -4.97 15.88
CA SER A 58 -1.86 -5.84 15.87
C SER A 58 -0.94 -5.59 17.07
N ASN A 59 -0.76 -4.34 17.47
CA ASN A 59 0.05 -3.99 18.65
C ASN A 59 -0.54 -4.58 19.95
N SER A 60 -1.86 -4.66 20.04
CA SER A 60 -2.52 -5.29 21.21
C SER A 60 -2.34 -6.81 21.26
N LEU A 61 -2.22 -7.48 20.11
CA LEU A 61 -2.02 -8.93 20.01
C LEU A 61 -0.61 -9.38 20.45
N TYR A 62 0.39 -8.49 20.32
CA TYR A 62 1.79 -8.81 20.67
C TYR A 62 2.22 -8.29 22.05
N THR A 63 1.31 -7.81 22.87
CA THR A 63 1.60 -7.44 24.25
C THR A 63 1.75 -8.71 25.10
N VAL A 64 2.91 -9.33 25.07
CA VAL A 64 3.22 -10.45 25.95
C VAL A 64 3.52 -9.91 27.34
N GLN A 65 2.69 -10.24 28.31
CA GLN A 65 3.01 -10.06 29.72
C GLN A 65 4.04 -11.12 30.09
N ILE A 66 5.30 -10.74 30.15
CA ILE A 66 6.32 -11.58 30.76
C ILE A 66 6.12 -11.44 32.27
N ASN A 67 5.36 -12.34 32.85
CA ASN A 67 5.29 -12.50 34.30
C ASN A 67 6.62 -13.10 34.78
N ASN A 68 7.64 -12.27 34.91
CA ASN A 68 8.78 -12.63 35.74
C ASN A 68 8.29 -12.65 37.20
N ALA A 69 8.14 -13.83 37.73
CA ALA A 69 7.63 -14.10 39.08
C ALA A 69 8.50 -13.51 40.23
N THR A 70 9.47 -12.64 39.92
CA THR A 70 10.45 -12.10 40.88
C THR A 70 10.32 -10.59 41.10
N GLU A 71 9.52 -9.86 40.32
CA GLU A 71 9.34 -8.41 40.51
C GLU A 71 7.86 -8.03 40.50
N PRO A 72 7.32 -7.36 41.54
CA PRO A 72 5.99 -6.80 41.53
C PRO A 72 5.99 -5.53 40.68
N GLY A 73 5.68 -5.67 39.43
CA GLY A 73 5.65 -4.57 38.45
C GLY A 73 6.17 -4.93 37.07
N GLY A 74 5.99 -6.17 36.63
CA GLY A 74 6.49 -6.68 35.34
C GLY A 74 6.34 -5.66 34.22
N GLU A 75 7.46 -5.21 33.66
CA GLU A 75 7.49 -4.27 32.54
C GLU A 75 6.77 -4.87 31.34
N ARG A 76 5.77 -4.17 30.82
CA ARG A 76 5.08 -4.54 29.59
C ARG A 76 5.96 -4.12 28.42
N PHE A 77 6.67 -5.07 27.84
CA PHE A 77 7.40 -4.82 26.61
C PHE A 77 6.47 -5.05 25.42
N ASN A 78 6.24 -4.02 24.63
CA ASN A 78 5.67 -4.18 23.30
C ASN A 78 6.74 -4.80 22.40
N THR A 79 6.73 -6.11 22.26
CA THR A 79 7.67 -6.83 21.39
C THR A 79 6.96 -7.24 20.10
N ASN A 80 7.64 -7.05 18.98
CA ASN A 80 7.22 -7.63 17.70
C ASN A 80 7.44 -9.16 17.74
N LEU A 81 6.89 -9.89 16.78
CA LEU A 81 7.00 -11.36 16.69
C LEU A 81 8.44 -11.86 16.80
N THR A 82 9.39 -11.17 16.18
CA THR A 82 10.82 -11.51 16.24
C THR A 82 11.41 -11.36 17.63
N GLY A 83 11.00 -10.32 18.35
CA GLY A 83 11.40 -10.12 19.75
C GLY A 83 10.83 -11.19 20.67
N LEU A 84 9.58 -11.59 20.46
CA LEU A 84 8.91 -12.65 21.21
C LEU A 84 9.61 -14.00 21.03
N ILE A 85 9.95 -14.38 19.81
CA ILE A 85 10.68 -15.61 19.50
C ILE A 85 12.07 -15.61 20.14
N ARG A 86 12.76 -14.46 20.09
CA ARG A 86 14.07 -14.31 20.74
C ARG A 86 14.00 -14.48 22.27
N LEU A 87 12.98 -13.90 22.91
CA LEU A 87 12.76 -14.03 24.35
C LEU A 87 12.43 -15.48 24.72
N GLN A 88 11.60 -16.15 23.93
CA GLN A 88 11.21 -17.54 24.17
C GLN A 88 12.41 -18.52 24.01
N ALA A 89 13.37 -18.18 23.14
CA ALA A 89 14.60 -18.98 22.98
C ALA A 89 15.53 -18.88 24.19
N GLN A 90 15.44 -17.83 25.01
CA GLN A 90 16.21 -17.66 26.23
C GLN A 90 15.61 -18.51 27.35
N GLY A 91 16.28 -19.51 27.83
CA GLY A 91 15.82 -20.37 28.94
C GLY A 91 15.28 -21.72 28.50
N GLN A 92 15.33 -22.05 27.23
CA GLN A 92 14.95 -23.37 26.72
C GLN A 92 16.13 -24.34 26.65
N THR A 93 15.82 -25.63 26.52
CA THR A 93 16.82 -26.64 26.23
C THR A 93 17.52 -26.37 24.89
N TRP A 94 18.76 -26.80 24.71
CA TRP A 94 19.53 -26.52 23.51
C TRP A 94 18.83 -26.96 22.21
N GLN A 95 18.05 -28.05 22.26
CA GLN A 95 17.26 -28.54 21.11
C GLN A 95 16.13 -27.60 20.73
N GLN A 96 15.44 -27.04 21.71
CA GLN A 96 14.37 -26.05 21.46
C GLN A 96 14.96 -24.70 21.06
N ALA A 97 16.08 -24.30 21.65
CA ALA A 97 16.77 -23.06 21.27
C ALA A 97 17.24 -23.08 19.82
N THR A 98 17.72 -24.22 19.31
CA THR A 98 18.07 -24.34 17.87
C THR A 98 16.85 -24.20 16.96
N ALA A 99 15.70 -24.78 17.31
CA ALA A 99 14.48 -24.64 16.55
C ALA A 99 14.02 -23.16 16.47
N TYR A 100 14.04 -22.44 17.59
CA TYR A 100 13.73 -21.01 17.61
C TYR A 100 14.74 -20.18 16.81
N ALA A 101 16.03 -20.56 16.82
CA ALA A 101 17.04 -19.88 16.00
C ALA A 101 16.76 -20.03 14.50
N PHE A 102 16.32 -21.21 14.04
CA PHE A 102 15.90 -21.41 12.65
C PHE A 102 14.67 -20.57 12.29
N ILE A 103 13.65 -20.54 13.13
CA ILE A 103 12.46 -19.69 12.93
C ILE A 103 12.88 -18.23 12.82
N TYR A 104 13.75 -17.77 13.73
CA TYR A 104 14.25 -16.39 13.71
C TYR A 104 14.98 -16.07 12.41
N LEU A 105 15.83 -16.96 11.93
CA LEU A 105 16.57 -16.80 10.69
C LEU A 105 15.63 -16.68 9.47
N ILE A 106 14.62 -17.55 9.40
CA ILE A 106 13.58 -17.50 8.35
C ILE A 106 12.85 -16.15 8.41
N LEU A 107 12.44 -15.70 9.58
CA LEU A 107 11.75 -14.41 9.74
C LEU A 107 12.62 -13.21 9.30
N VAL A 108 13.93 -13.25 9.61
CA VAL A 108 14.86 -12.21 9.15
C VAL A 108 14.93 -12.19 7.62
N ILE A 109 15.02 -13.34 6.97
CA ILE A 109 15.03 -13.45 5.51
C ILE A 109 13.73 -12.85 4.93
N TYR A 110 12.57 -13.24 5.46
CA TYR A 110 11.29 -12.69 5.02
C TYR A 110 11.21 -11.18 5.23
N THR A 111 11.70 -10.68 6.37
CA THR A 111 11.73 -9.23 6.63
C THR A 111 12.52 -8.47 5.56
N VAL A 112 13.67 -8.99 5.15
CA VAL A 112 14.48 -8.39 4.07
C VAL A 112 13.72 -8.42 2.74
N ILE A 113 13.12 -9.55 2.38
CA ILE A 113 12.34 -9.69 1.15
C ILE A 113 11.17 -8.69 1.13
N PHE A 114 10.39 -8.62 2.21
CA PHE A 114 9.28 -7.68 2.31
C PHE A 114 9.75 -6.23 2.24
N THR A 115 10.86 -5.89 2.90
CA THR A 115 11.43 -4.54 2.84
C THR A 115 11.74 -4.14 1.40
N ILE A 116 12.37 -5.01 0.61
CA ILE A 116 12.68 -4.77 -0.80
C ILE A 116 11.39 -4.61 -1.63
N MET A 117 10.40 -5.48 -1.40
CA MET A 117 9.11 -5.40 -2.09
C MET A 117 8.37 -4.09 -1.80
N TYR A 118 8.33 -3.65 -0.53
CA TYR A 118 7.71 -2.38 -0.15
C TYR A 118 8.46 -1.17 -0.69
N PHE A 119 9.79 -1.22 -0.70
CA PHE A 119 10.62 -0.16 -1.29
C PHE A 119 10.36 0.00 -2.80
N LYS A 120 10.36 -1.10 -3.55
CA LYS A 120 9.99 -1.09 -4.98
C LYS A 120 8.61 -0.48 -5.22
N ARG A 121 7.64 -0.85 -4.39
CA ARG A 121 6.28 -0.33 -4.47
C ARG A 121 6.24 1.18 -4.17
N PHE A 122 6.93 1.64 -3.14
CA PHE A 122 7.04 3.07 -2.81
C PHE A 122 7.56 3.88 -3.99
N LEU A 123 8.64 3.42 -4.63
CA LEU A 123 9.17 4.05 -5.84
C LEU A 123 8.15 4.09 -6.97
N TRP A 124 7.39 3.00 -7.16
CA TRP A 124 6.35 2.93 -8.20
C TRP A 124 5.21 3.93 -7.95
N ILE A 125 4.72 4.03 -6.72
CA ILE A 125 3.69 5.02 -6.34
C ILE A 125 4.21 6.45 -6.54
N ALA A 126 5.45 6.73 -6.13
CA ALA A 126 6.08 8.04 -6.34
C ALA A 126 6.15 8.39 -7.83
N PHE A 127 6.54 7.44 -8.69
CA PHE A 127 6.58 7.62 -10.13
C PHE A 127 5.17 7.89 -10.72
N LEU A 128 4.17 7.10 -10.32
CA LEU A 128 2.78 7.31 -10.75
C LEU A 128 2.24 8.68 -10.30
N THR A 129 2.62 9.14 -9.11
CA THR A 129 2.24 10.47 -8.61
C THR A 129 2.86 11.59 -9.45
N MET A 130 4.13 11.44 -9.86
CA MET A 130 4.80 12.42 -10.73
C MET A 130 4.17 12.50 -12.13
N ILE A 131 3.73 11.37 -12.68
CA ILE A 131 3.12 11.32 -14.01
C ILE A 131 1.64 11.76 -13.99
N ALA A 132 0.97 11.75 -12.85
CA ALA A 132 -0.45 12.07 -12.73
C ALA A 132 -0.90 13.33 -13.49
N PRO A 133 -0.22 14.50 -13.37
CA PRO A 133 -0.61 15.69 -14.10
C PRO A 133 -0.48 15.53 -15.62
N LEU A 134 0.55 14.80 -16.09
CA LEU A 134 0.75 14.54 -17.52
C LEU A 134 -0.37 13.66 -18.07
N VAL A 135 -0.76 12.60 -17.32
CA VAL A 135 -1.88 11.73 -17.71
C VAL A 135 -3.20 12.50 -17.75
N ALA A 136 -3.42 13.45 -16.84
CA ALA A 136 -4.59 14.31 -16.87
C ALA A 136 -4.62 15.19 -18.15
N LEU A 137 -3.46 15.69 -18.58
CA LEU A 137 -3.36 16.50 -19.81
C LEU A 137 -3.52 15.66 -21.09
N THR A 138 -3.27 14.36 -21.08
CA THR A 138 -3.51 13.48 -22.25
C THR A 138 -4.99 13.14 -22.43
N TYR A 139 -5.85 13.43 -21.46
CA TYR A 139 -7.29 13.14 -21.52
C TYR A 139 -8.00 13.62 -22.81
N PRO A 140 -7.80 14.88 -23.28
CA PRO A 140 -8.42 15.31 -24.51
C PRO A 140 -7.87 14.61 -25.76
N LEU A 141 -6.58 14.22 -25.75
CA LEU A 141 -5.94 13.52 -26.86
C LEU A 141 -6.48 12.10 -27.01
N ASP A 142 -6.61 11.38 -25.92
CA ASP A 142 -7.18 10.03 -25.87
C ASP A 142 -8.63 10.00 -26.35
N LYS A 143 -9.40 11.06 -26.05
CA LYS A 143 -10.81 11.12 -26.40
C LYS A 143 -11.03 11.38 -27.90
N VAL A 144 -10.10 12.07 -28.56
CA VAL A 144 -10.16 12.33 -30.01
C VAL A 144 -9.96 11.04 -30.83
N GLY A 145 -9.20 10.07 -30.34
CA GLY A 145 -8.95 8.80 -31.03
C GLY A 145 -10.10 7.80 -30.89
N ASP A 146 -10.37 7.37 -29.65
CA ASP A 146 -11.25 6.22 -29.35
C ASP A 146 -12.43 6.56 -28.42
N SER A 147 -12.69 7.81 -28.13
CA SER A 147 -13.71 8.31 -27.19
C SER A 147 -13.59 7.74 -25.74
N LYS A 148 -12.51 7.05 -25.44
CA LYS A 148 -12.25 6.43 -24.12
C LYS A 148 -10.92 6.97 -23.58
N ALA A 149 -10.95 7.65 -22.46
CA ALA A 149 -9.74 8.11 -21.77
C ALA A 149 -8.94 6.90 -21.21
N GLN A 150 -8.26 6.16 -22.08
CA GLN A 150 -7.62 4.89 -21.76
C GLN A 150 -6.42 5.10 -20.84
N ALA A 151 -5.58 6.10 -21.13
CA ALA A 151 -4.39 6.40 -20.33
C ALA A 151 -4.76 6.78 -18.89
N PHE A 152 -5.77 7.63 -18.70
CA PHE A 152 -6.24 8.02 -17.38
C PHE A 152 -6.81 6.83 -16.59
N ARG A 153 -7.65 6.00 -17.24
CA ARG A 153 -8.24 4.81 -16.59
C ARG A 153 -7.19 3.78 -16.20
N PHE A 154 -6.20 3.55 -17.06
CA PHE A 154 -5.10 2.64 -16.78
C PHE A 154 -4.26 3.16 -15.60
N TRP A 155 -3.88 4.43 -15.63
CA TRP A 155 -3.13 5.07 -14.54
C TRP A 155 -3.89 5.00 -13.21
N LEU A 156 -5.19 5.34 -13.20
CA LEU A 156 -6.00 5.30 -11.98
C LEU A 156 -6.08 3.89 -11.39
N LYS A 157 -6.26 2.89 -12.25
CA LYS A 157 -6.27 1.47 -11.84
C LYS A 157 -4.93 1.07 -11.20
N GLU A 158 -3.82 1.36 -11.88
CA GLU A 158 -2.47 1.03 -11.39
C GLU A 158 -2.18 1.74 -10.05
N TYR A 159 -2.47 3.03 -9.97
CA TYR A 159 -2.28 3.80 -8.75
C TYR A 159 -3.09 3.22 -7.58
N THR A 160 -4.38 3.01 -7.79
CA THR A 160 -5.30 2.49 -6.76
C THR A 160 -4.89 1.09 -6.31
N MET A 161 -4.54 0.20 -7.24
CA MET A 161 -4.09 -1.17 -6.91
C MET A 161 -2.81 -1.15 -6.06
N HIS A 162 -1.85 -0.29 -6.41
CA HIS A 162 -0.61 -0.20 -5.64
C HIS A 162 -0.83 0.42 -4.25
N VAL A 163 -1.75 1.36 -4.10
CA VAL A 163 -2.05 1.98 -2.80
C VAL A 163 -2.84 1.02 -1.90
N ILE A 164 -3.87 0.34 -2.42
CA ILE A 164 -4.71 -0.59 -1.64
C ILE A 164 -3.94 -1.85 -1.20
N LEU A 165 -2.89 -2.23 -1.92
CA LEU A 165 -2.11 -3.42 -1.57
C LEU A 165 -1.54 -3.36 -0.13
N GLN A 166 -1.27 -2.18 0.41
CA GLN A 166 -0.73 -2.02 1.77
C GLN A 166 -1.70 -2.47 2.87
N PRO A 167 -2.93 -1.94 2.95
CA PRO A 167 -3.87 -2.38 3.97
C PRO A 167 -4.24 -3.86 3.79
N VAL A 168 -4.34 -4.36 2.55
CA VAL A 168 -4.62 -5.79 2.29
C VAL A 168 -3.49 -6.67 2.84
N HIS A 169 -2.23 -6.34 2.58
CA HIS A 169 -1.10 -7.06 3.15
C HIS A 169 -1.06 -6.99 4.68
N LEU A 170 -1.36 -5.83 5.26
CA LEU A 170 -1.41 -5.67 6.70
C LEU A 170 -2.49 -6.56 7.34
N ILE A 171 -3.68 -6.59 6.75
CA ILE A 171 -4.78 -7.45 7.22
C ILE A 171 -4.36 -8.93 7.16
N LEU A 172 -3.84 -9.38 6.00
CA LEU A 172 -3.38 -10.75 5.85
C LEU A 172 -2.26 -11.08 6.85
N TYR A 173 -1.28 -10.19 6.98
CA TYR A 173 -0.19 -10.35 7.95
C TYR A 173 -0.72 -10.49 9.37
N THR A 174 -1.61 -9.60 9.81
CA THR A 174 -2.20 -9.62 11.16
C THR A 174 -2.93 -10.94 11.43
N VAL A 175 -3.74 -11.41 10.49
CA VAL A 175 -4.51 -12.66 10.64
C VAL A 175 -3.58 -13.87 10.65
N LEU A 176 -2.65 -13.97 9.70
CA LEU A 176 -1.74 -15.12 9.57
C LEU A 176 -0.76 -15.19 10.75
N VAL A 177 -0.19 -14.05 11.13
CA VAL A 177 0.78 -14.01 12.24
C VAL A 177 0.09 -14.27 13.58
N SER A 178 -1.13 -13.77 13.79
CA SER A 178 -1.91 -14.09 14.99
C SER A 178 -2.15 -15.60 15.11
N ALA A 179 -2.54 -16.25 14.02
CA ALA A 179 -2.74 -17.70 13.99
C ALA A 179 -1.43 -18.49 14.19
N ALA A 180 -0.34 -18.04 13.55
CA ALA A 180 0.96 -18.68 13.63
C ALA A 180 1.62 -18.51 15.01
N SER A 181 1.45 -17.35 15.66
CA SER A 181 2.04 -17.07 16.97
C SER A 181 1.56 -18.04 18.05
N ASP A 182 0.29 -18.39 18.05
CA ASP A 182 -0.27 -19.38 18.97
C ASP A 182 0.35 -20.77 18.80
N LEU A 183 0.65 -21.16 17.56
CA LEU A 183 1.28 -22.44 17.25
C LEU A 183 2.76 -22.45 17.66
N VAL A 184 3.48 -21.36 17.34
CA VAL A 184 4.91 -21.21 17.71
C VAL A 184 5.11 -21.22 19.23
N LEU A 185 4.23 -20.56 19.98
CA LEU A 185 4.32 -20.49 21.43
C LEU A 185 4.02 -21.83 22.12
N LYS A 186 3.14 -22.64 21.53
CA LYS A 186 2.81 -23.97 22.08
C LYS A 186 3.89 -25.00 21.78
N ASN A 187 4.43 -25.01 20.58
CA ASN A 187 5.48 -25.96 20.20
C ASN A 187 6.27 -25.41 18.98
N PRO A 188 7.59 -25.16 19.12
CA PRO A 188 8.42 -24.59 18.07
C PRO A 188 8.48 -25.44 16.79
N ILE A 189 8.33 -26.77 16.91
CA ILE A 189 8.36 -27.67 15.74
C ILE A 189 7.15 -27.41 14.82
N TYR A 190 5.96 -27.22 15.38
CA TYR A 190 4.78 -26.85 14.60
C TYR A 190 4.87 -25.44 14.03
N GLY A 191 5.59 -24.54 14.72
CA GLY A 191 5.85 -23.19 14.23
C GLY A 191 6.66 -23.15 12.93
N ILE A 192 7.63 -24.07 12.75
CA ILE A 192 8.41 -24.18 11.51
C ILE A 192 7.51 -24.54 10.32
N VAL A 193 6.48 -25.33 10.52
CA VAL A 193 5.54 -25.74 9.45
C VAL A 193 4.51 -24.66 9.15
N ALA A 194 4.25 -23.75 10.10
CA ALA A 194 3.24 -22.69 9.98
C ALA A 194 3.75 -21.39 9.34
N ILE A 195 5.08 -21.25 9.21
CA ILE A 195 5.75 -20.09 8.59
C ILE A 195 6.15 -20.42 7.14
#